data_88dae7da199e00f5e59196ff50464f8b
#
_entry.id   88dae7da199e00f5e59196ff50464f8b
#
_cell.length_a   1.000
_cell.length_b   1.000
_cell.length_c   1.000
_cell.angle_alpha   90.00
_cell.angle_beta   90.00
_cell.angle_gamma   90.00
#
_symmetry.space_group_name_H-M   'P 1'
#
loop_
_entity.id
_entity.type
_entity.pdbx_description
1 polymer ?
#
loop_
_entity_poly.entity_id
_entity_poly.type
_entity_poly.pdbx_seq_one_letter_code
_entity_poly.pdbx_strand_id
1 'polypeptide(L)'
;MELQLNGKVVLVTGSTQGIGRAIAETLARSGAGGLLVTGREKTRGDAVAEELSQLGTPTLFVAADLADPATPALLAQACIDRFGRIDALVNAAGLTDRASFLDADLDGWASLFAVNARAPFFLMQAAIADMKKRGQGGAIVNILSINAHCGSPELAVYSASKGALATLTKNAANAHRFDRIRVNGINVGWTDTPAERVMQADTLGNGPGWLDAANALQPFGRLFSTSDIANLAVFLLSDAAGPMTGTLVDQEQWVIGANR
;
A
#
# COMPACT_ATOMS: atom_id res chain seq x y z
N MET A 1 -20.10 2.67 -12.37
CA MET A 1 -19.07 3.68 -12.70
C MET A 1 -17.80 2.89 -12.96
N GLU A 2 -17.29 2.91 -14.18
CA GLU A 2 -15.99 2.30 -14.46
C GLU A 2 -14.89 3.24 -13.97
N LEU A 3 -14.02 2.73 -13.11
CA LEU A 3 -12.85 3.46 -12.65
C LEU A 3 -11.77 3.36 -13.74
N GLN A 4 -11.53 4.43 -14.45
CA GLN A 4 -10.53 4.46 -15.52
C GLN A 4 -9.27 5.20 -15.09
N LEU A 5 -8.12 4.62 -15.41
CA LEU A 5 -6.81 5.22 -15.17
C LEU A 5 -6.26 6.00 -16.38
N ASN A 6 -6.98 5.96 -17.52
CA ASN A 6 -6.68 6.78 -18.71
C ASN A 6 -5.20 6.73 -19.15
N GLY A 7 -4.61 5.55 -19.15
CA GLY A 7 -3.21 5.35 -19.54
C GLY A 7 -2.16 5.85 -18.54
N LYS A 8 -2.52 6.08 -17.27
CA LYS A 8 -1.59 6.49 -16.22
C LYS A 8 -0.55 5.42 -15.94
N VAL A 9 0.68 5.85 -15.69
CA VAL A 9 1.78 5.00 -15.23
C VAL A 9 1.79 4.96 -13.71
N VAL A 10 1.76 3.76 -13.13
CA VAL A 10 1.64 3.57 -11.69
C VAL A 10 2.78 2.72 -11.13
N LEU A 11 3.43 3.22 -10.08
CA LEU A 11 4.38 2.46 -9.29
C LEU A 11 3.66 1.87 -8.07
N VAL A 12 3.72 0.53 -7.89
CA VAL A 12 3.07 -0.17 -6.77
C VAL A 12 4.09 -0.97 -5.99
N THR A 13 4.28 -0.66 -4.71
CA THR A 13 5.18 -1.43 -3.84
C THR A 13 4.48 -2.62 -3.20
N GLY A 14 5.23 -3.69 -2.87
CA GLY A 14 4.68 -4.89 -2.25
C GLY A 14 3.63 -5.59 -3.12
N SER A 15 3.78 -5.52 -4.42
CA SER A 15 2.78 -5.89 -5.43
C SER A 15 2.89 -7.32 -5.96
N THR A 16 3.68 -8.17 -5.32
CA THR A 16 3.79 -9.59 -5.73
C THR A 16 2.83 -10.53 -4.99
N GLN A 17 2.11 -10.03 -3.99
CA GLN A 17 1.09 -10.78 -3.24
C GLN A 17 0.13 -9.84 -2.49
N GLY A 18 -0.94 -10.38 -1.92
CA GLY A 18 -1.86 -9.69 -1.01
C GLY A 18 -2.49 -8.43 -1.61
N ILE A 19 -2.60 -7.39 -0.80
CA ILE A 19 -3.27 -6.13 -1.15
C ILE A 19 -2.58 -5.45 -2.34
N GLY A 20 -1.25 -5.37 -2.34
CA GLY A 20 -0.51 -4.71 -3.43
C GLY A 20 -0.69 -5.40 -4.78
N ARG A 21 -0.73 -6.75 -4.81
CA ARG A 21 -1.04 -7.51 -6.03
C ARG A 21 -2.46 -7.25 -6.52
N ALA A 22 -3.44 -7.30 -5.63
CA ALA A 22 -4.84 -7.03 -5.97
C ALA A 22 -5.02 -5.59 -6.52
N ILE A 23 -4.31 -4.61 -5.95
CA ILE A 23 -4.30 -3.25 -6.49
C ILE A 23 -3.70 -3.23 -7.90
N ALA A 24 -2.54 -3.88 -8.14
CA ALA A 24 -1.91 -3.91 -9.45
C ALA A 24 -2.81 -4.58 -10.51
N GLU A 25 -3.49 -5.67 -10.17
CA GLU A 25 -4.46 -6.33 -11.05
C GLU A 25 -5.66 -5.42 -11.37
N THR A 26 -6.20 -4.74 -10.36
CA THR A 26 -7.32 -3.81 -10.55
C THR A 26 -6.90 -2.61 -11.40
N LEU A 27 -5.70 -2.07 -11.22
CA LEU A 27 -5.12 -1.00 -12.04
C LEU A 27 -4.99 -1.44 -13.50
N ALA A 28 -4.48 -2.65 -13.75
CA ALA A 28 -4.36 -3.20 -15.11
C ALA A 28 -5.73 -3.30 -15.80
N ARG A 29 -6.73 -3.85 -15.11
CA ARG A 29 -8.12 -3.95 -15.63
C ARG A 29 -8.80 -2.59 -15.81
N SER A 30 -8.33 -1.55 -15.12
CA SER A 30 -8.86 -0.18 -15.19
C SER A 30 -8.13 0.70 -16.22
N GLY A 31 -7.32 0.12 -17.10
CA GLY A 31 -6.68 0.83 -18.22
C GLY A 31 -5.43 1.62 -17.83
N ALA A 32 -4.67 1.15 -16.85
CA ALA A 32 -3.33 1.69 -16.58
C ALA A 32 -2.45 1.57 -17.83
N GLY A 33 -1.68 2.61 -18.17
CA GLY A 33 -0.78 2.63 -19.32
C GLY A 33 0.57 1.95 -19.09
N GLY A 34 0.92 1.72 -17.83
CA GLY A 34 2.13 1.01 -17.41
C GLY A 34 2.17 0.80 -15.92
N LEU A 35 2.74 -0.33 -15.49
CA LEU A 35 2.91 -0.68 -14.09
C LEU A 35 4.37 -0.98 -13.78
N LEU A 36 4.92 -0.36 -12.74
CA LEU A 36 6.08 -0.90 -12.06
C LEU A 36 5.61 -1.63 -10.80
N VAL A 37 5.93 -2.92 -10.71
CA VAL A 37 5.63 -3.78 -9.56
C VAL A 37 6.92 -4.22 -8.89
N THR A 38 6.92 -4.36 -7.56
CA THR A 38 8.13 -4.71 -6.82
C THR A 38 7.85 -5.63 -5.63
N GLY A 39 8.83 -6.42 -5.30
CA GLY A 39 8.89 -7.34 -4.17
C GLY A 39 10.27 -7.96 -4.08
N ARG A 40 10.53 -8.74 -3.03
CA ARG A 40 11.86 -9.32 -2.78
C ARG A 40 12.14 -10.58 -3.61
N GLU A 41 11.10 -11.34 -3.90
CA GLU A 41 11.24 -12.66 -4.55
C GLU A 41 11.06 -12.51 -6.06
N LYS A 42 12.16 -12.82 -6.80
CA LYS A 42 12.25 -12.58 -8.24
C LYS A 42 11.28 -13.45 -9.05
N THR A 43 11.23 -14.74 -8.78
CA THR A 43 10.42 -15.69 -9.58
C THR A 43 8.93 -15.35 -9.50
N ARG A 44 8.44 -15.06 -8.30
CA ARG A 44 7.05 -14.63 -8.10
C ARG A 44 6.78 -13.26 -8.75
N GLY A 45 7.74 -12.35 -8.67
CA GLY A 45 7.60 -11.02 -9.26
C GLY A 45 7.55 -11.07 -10.79
N ASP A 46 8.39 -11.85 -11.42
CA ASP A 46 8.39 -12.05 -12.89
C ASP A 46 7.06 -12.64 -13.35
N ALA A 47 6.55 -13.67 -12.66
CA ALA A 47 5.25 -14.28 -12.97
C ALA A 47 4.10 -13.26 -12.86
N VAL A 48 4.08 -12.44 -11.81
CA VAL A 48 3.06 -11.38 -11.65
C VAL A 48 3.16 -10.35 -12.78
N ALA A 49 4.37 -9.93 -13.17
CA ALA A 49 4.53 -8.98 -14.25
C ALA A 49 4.06 -9.54 -15.60
N GLU A 50 4.28 -10.81 -15.86
CA GLU A 50 3.77 -11.50 -17.03
C GLU A 50 2.24 -11.58 -17.04
N GLU A 51 1.63 -12.00 -15.93
CA GLU A 51 0.17 -12.06 -15.77
C GLU A 51 -0.49 -10.68 -16.01
N LEU A 52 0.08 -9.62 -15.43
CA LEU A 52 -0.43 -8.26 -15.62
C LEU A 52 -0.26 -7.77 -17.08
N SER A 53 0.84 -8.15 -17.73
CA SER A 53 1.07 -7.84 -19.13
C SER A 53 0.08 -8.56 -20.05
N GLN A 54 -0.34 -9.77 -19.71
CA GLN A 54 -1.39 -10.50 -20.43
C GLN A 54 -2.79 -9.85 -20.30
N LEU A 55 -3.02 -9.03 -19.26
CA LEU A 55 -4.21 -8.19 -19.15
C LEU A 55 -4.17 -6.94 -20.04
N GLY A 56 -3.10 -6.75 -20.81
CA GLY A 56 -2.93 -5.62 -21.75
C GLY A 56 -2.16 -4.43 -21.17
N THR A 57 -1.64 -4.50 -19.94
CA THR A 57 -0.89 -3.41 -19.31
C THR A 57 0.61 -3.71 -19.29
N PRO A 58 1.45 -2.95 -20.01
CA PRO A 58 2.90 -3.11 -19.96
C PRO A 58 3.40 -3.05 -18.50
N THR A 59 4.06 -4.11 -18.04
CA THR A 59 4.48 -4.22 -16.64
C THR A 59 5.97 -4.47 -16.55
N LEU A 60 6.64 -3.75 -15.64
CA LEU A 60 8.03 -3.96 -15.25
C LEU A 60 8.06 -4.47 -13.82
N PHE A 61 8.70 -5.61 -13.58
CA PHE A 61 9.04 -6.05 -12.22
C PHE A 61 10.47 -5.64 -11.87
N VAL A 62 10.66 -5.10 -10.67
CA VAL A 62 11.97 -4.81 -10.09
C VAL A 62 12.06 -5.49 -8.73
N ALA A 63 13.00 -6.44 -8.61
CA ALA A 63 13.29 -7.09 -7.34
C ALA A 63 13.99 -6.08 -6.41
N ALA A 64 13.42 -5.83 -5.24
CA ALA A 64 13.95 -4.82 -4.33
C ALA A 64 13.53 -5.07 -2.87
N ASP A 65 14.42 -4.72 -1.94
CA ASP A 65 14.14 -4.67 -0.52
C ASP A 65 13.96 -3.20 -0.09
N LEU A 66 12.79 -2.88 0.42
CA LEU A 66 12.48 -1.53 0.91
C LEU A 66 13.19 -1.16 2.23
N ALA A 67 13.80 -2.14 2.90
CA ALA A 67 14.69 -1.86 4.02
C ALA A 67 16.02 -1.23 3.58
N ASP A 68 16.43 -1.41 2.32
CA ASP A 68 17.59 -0.72 1.76
C ASP A 68 17.24 0.75 1.43
N PRO A 69 17.98 1.73 2.00
CA PRO A 69 17.72 3.14 1.76
C PRO A 69 17.88 3.60 0.31
N ALA A 70 18.61 2.87 -0.53
CA ALA A 70 18.78 3.19 -1.94
C ALA A 70 17.58 2.78 -2.82
N THR A 71 16.78 1.84 -2.35
CA THR A 71 15.66 1.25 -3.11
C THR A 71 14.63 2.27 -3.61
N PRO A 72 14.18 3.27 -2.83
CA PRO A 72 13.20 4.24 -3.30
C PRO A 72 13.64 4.99 -4.57
N ALA A 73 14.88 5.46 -4.61
CA ALA A 73 15.43 6.15 -5.77
C ALA A 73 15.58 5.22 -6.98
N LEU A 74 16.03 3.98 -6.75
CA LEU A 74 16.16 2.95 -7.78
C LEU A 74 14.81 2.65 -8.44
N LEU A 75 13.74 2.44 -7.65
CA LEU A 75 12.42 2.11 -8.16
C LEU A 75 11.81 3.28 -8.96
N ALA A 76 11.94 4.51 -8.47
CA ALA A 76 11.47 5.69 -9.16
C ALA A 76 12.20 5.88 -10.50
N GLN A 77 13.54 5.74 -10.50
CA GLN A 77 14.32 5.85 -11.72
C GLN A 77 13.97 4.75 -12.72
N ALA A 78 13.86 3.48 -12.29
CA ALA A 78 13.46 2.38 -13.15
C ALA A 78 12.08 2.60 -13.80
N CYS A 79 11.13 3.19 -13.05
CA CYS A 79 9.82 3.54 -13.60
C CYS A 79 9.93 4.62 -14.68
N ILE A 80 10.71 5.67 -14.42
CA ILE A 80 10.93 6.78 -15.37
C ILE A 80 11.69 6.27 -16.61
N ASP A 81 12.72 5.47 -16.45
CA ASP A 81 13.49 4.91 -17.57
C ASP A 81 12.63 4.03 -18.49
N ARG A 82 11.71 3.26 -17.90
CA ARG A 82 10.86 2.33 -18.66
C ARG A 82 9.64 3.00 -19.29
N PHE A 83 9.00 3.93 -18.58
CA PHE A 83 7.70 4.49 -18.97
C PHE A 83 7.73 6.01 -19.19
N GLY A 84 8.84 6.67 -18.91
CA GLY A 84 9.02 8.11 -19.09
C GLY A 84 8.41 8.98 -17.98
N ARG A 85 7.65 8.38 -17.02
CA ARG A 85 6.87 9.16 -16.04
C ARG A 85 6.37 8.31 -14.87
N ILE A 86 5.98 9.00 -13.78
CA ILE A 86 5.19 8.44 -12.69
C ILE A 86 3.94 9.30 -12.52
N ASP A 87 2.75 8.78 -12.83
CA ASP A 87 1.49 9.51 -12.64
C ASP A 87 0.81 9.18 -11.32
N ALA A 88 1.07 7.98 -10.83
CA ALA A 88 0.55 7.55 -9.54
C ALA A 88 1.53 6.65 -8.80
N LEU A 89 1.42 6.66 -7.47
CA LEU A 89 2.20 5.82 -6.56
C LEU A 89 1.27 5.13 -5.57
N VAL A 90 1.48 3.83 -5.36
CA VAL A 90 0.84 3.07 -4.27
C VAL A 90 1.91 2.51 -3.35
N ASN A 91 1.98 3.00 -2.14
CA ASN A 91 2.79 2.41 -1.08
C ASN A 91 1.99 1.32 -0.38
N ALA A 92 2.06 0.08 -0.90
CA ALA A 92 1.33 -1.07 -0.35
C ALA A 92 2.22 -2.09 0.37
N ALA A 93 3.53 -1.95 0.28
CA ALA A 93 4.44 -2.77 1.07
C ALA A 93 4.33 -2.45 2.56
N GLY A 94 4.44 -3.47 3.40
CA GLY A 94 4.44 -3.30 4.84
C GLY A 94 4.92 -4.55 5.56
N LEU A 95 5.54 -4.35 6.69
CA LEU A 95 5.85 -5.38 7.68
C LEU A 95 4.85 -5.25 8.83
N THR A 96 4.45 -6.39 9.42
CA THR A 96 3.48 -6.47 10.52
C THR A 96 4.03 -7.29 11.69
N ASP A 97 5.35 -7.31 11.82
CA ASP A 97 6.02 -8.04 12.89
C ASP A 97 5.53 -7.55 14.27
N ARG A 98 5.40 -8.49 15.19
CA ARG A 98 4.97 -8.22 16.54
C ARG A 98 6.13 -7.61 17.33
N ALA A 99 5.87 -6.49 18.00
CA ALA A 99 6.82 -5.80 18.87
C ALA A 99 6.02 -4.93 19.86
N SER A 100 5.96 -5.41 21.10
CA SER A 100 5.26 -4.74 22.20
C SER A 100 6.21 -3.83 22.98
N PHE A 101 5.68 -3.11 23.98
CA PHE A 101 6.51 -2.34 24.94
C PHE A 101 7.39 -3.21 25.85
N LEU A 102 7.19 -4.54 25.86
CA LEU A 102 7.93 -5.45 26.71
C LEU A 102 9.06 -6.18 25.97
N ASP A 103 8.94 -6.35 24.65
CA ASP A 103 9.82 -7.22 23.85
C ASP A 103 10.35 -6.58 22.56
N ALA A 104 10.00 -5.33 22.28
CA ALA A 104 10.54 -4.61 21.15
C ALA A 104 12.05 -4.41 21.28
N ASP A 105 12.80 -4.70 20.21
CA ASP A 105 14.21 -4.42 20.09
C ASP A 105 14.52 -3.35 19.04
N LEU A 106 15.76 -2.90 18.99
CA LEU A 106 16.18 -1.84 18.08
C LEU A 106 16.15 -2.27 16.60
N ASP A 107 16.42 -3.53 16.32
CA ASP A 107 16.43 -4.06 14.94
C ASP A 107 15.02 -4.19 14.37
N GLY A 108 14.09 -4.72 15.16
CA GLY A 108 12.66 -4.75 14.83
C GLY A 108 12.07 -3.36 14.62
N TRP A 109 12.40 -2.42 15.53
CA TRP A 109 12.03 -1.02 15.36
C TRP A 109 12.56 -0.45 14.05
N ALA A 110 13.87 -0.58 13.80
CA ALA A 110 14.52 -0.06 12.60
C ALA A 110 13.92 -0.67 11.32
N SER A 111 13.66 -1.97 11.30
CA SER A 111 13.07 -2.69 10.18
C SER A 111 11.65 -2.22 9.88
N LEU A 112 10.78 -2.15 10.88
CA LEU A 112 9.39 -1.70 10.74
C LEU A 112 9.34 -0.25 10.22
N PHE A 113 10.10 0.65 10.79
CA PHE A 113 10.13 2.03 10.33
C PHE A 113 10.79 2.20 8.97
N ALA A 114 11.81 1.39 8.64
CA ALA A 114 12.44 1.42 7.32
C ALA A 114 11.44 1.11 6.21
N VAL A 115 10.64 0.06 6.36
CA VAL A 115 9.70 -0.39 5.33
C VAL A 115 8.39 0.39 5.38
N ASN A 116 7.84 0.64 6.58
CA ASN A 116 6.48 1.19 6.72
C ASN A 116 6.42 2.73 6.66
N ALA A 117 7.54 3.43 6.91
CA ALA A 117 7.55 4.90 6.97
C ALA A 117 8.63 5.52 6.09
N ARG A 118 9.92 5.11 6.26
CA ARG A 118 11.05 5.70 5.52
C ARG A 118 10.94 5.47 4.03
N ALA A 119 10.76 4.23 3.59
CA ALA A 119 10.67 3.91 2.15
C ALA A 119 9.48 4.62 1.48
N PRO A 120 8.24 4.60 2.01
CA PRO A 120 7.15 5.40 1.49
C PRO A 120 7.45 6.90 1.40
N PHE A 121 8.12 7.48 2.40
CA PHE A 121 8.49 8.90 2.36
C PHE A 121 9.37 9.22 1.15
N PHE A 122 10.45 8.48 0.93
CA PHE A 122 11.37 8.73 -0.17
C PHE A 122 10.79 8.35 -1.53
N LEU A 123 9.90 7.37 -1.61
CA LEU A 123 9.13 7.08 -2.82
C LEU A 123 8.16 8.22 -3.16
N MET A 124 7.45 8.76 -2.16
CA MET A 124 6.61 9.95 -2.36
C MET A 124 7.46 11.14 -2.82
N GLN A 125 8.61 11.37 -2.21
CA GLN A 125 9.53 12.45 -2.60
C GLN A 125 9.94 12.34 -4.07
N ALA A 126 10.37 11.15 -4.52
CA ALA A 126 10.79 10.92 -5.89
C ALA A 126 9.63 11.05 -6.89
N ALA A 127 8.46 10.46 -6.60
CA ALA A 127 7.28 10.57 -7.43
C ALA A 127 6.78 12.02 -7.55
N ILE A 128 6.71 12.74 -6.43
CA ILE A 128 6.31 14.15 -6.39
C ILE A 128 7.28 15.02 -7.21
N ALA A 129 8.59 14.76 -7.13
CA ALA A 129 9.58 15.48 -7.92
C ALA A 129 9.35 15.31 -9.43
N ASP A 130 9.07 14.09 -9.90
CA ASP A 130 8.73 13.84 -11.31
C ASP A 130 7.40 14.51 -11.71
N MET A 131 6.34 14.35 -10.91
CA MET A 131 5.05 14.98 -11.15
C MET A 131 5.14 16.51 -11.26
N LYS A 132 5.90 17.13 -10.36
CA LYS A 132 6.15 18.60 -10.37
C LYS A 132 6.92 19.02 -11.61
N LYS A 133 8.01 18.30 -11.96
CA LYS A 133 8.81 18.59 -13.16
C LYS A 133 7.95 18.57 -14.43
N ARG A 134 6.98 17.67 -14.51
CA ARG A 134 6.06 17.57 -15.67
C ARG A 134 4.89 18.56 -15.60
N GLY A 135 4.55 19.12 -14.44
CA GLY A 135 3.45 20.08 -14.26
C GLY A 135 2.04 19.50 -14.46
N GLN A 136 1.88 18.17 -14.44
CA GLN A 136 0.62 17.50 -14.76
C GLN A 136 -0.17 17.02 -13.53
N GLY A 137 0.40 17.22 -12.33
CA GLY A 137 -0.19 16.68 -11.11
C GLY A 137 0.02 15.17 -10.98
N GLY A 138 -0.75 14.53 -10.11
CA GLY A 138 -0.67 13.10 -9.87
C GLY A 138 -1.50 12.63 -8.69
N ALA A 139 -1.43 11.33 -8.38
CA ALA A 139 -2.14 10.75 -7.26
C ALA A 139 -1.28 9.73 -6.49
N ILE A 140 -1.32 9.77 -5.17
CA ILE A 140 -0.59 8.85 -4.28
C ILE A 140 -1.58 8.25 -3.30
N VAL A 141 -1.48 6.93 -3.11
CA VAL A 141 -2.24 6.20 -2.07
C VAL A 141 -1.26 5.44 -1.19
N ASN A 142 -1.38 5.69 0.11
CA ASN A 142 -0.62 4.98 1.13
C ASN A 142 -1.54 3.95 1.82
N ILE A 143 -1.13 2.68 1.81
CA ILE A 143 -1.82 1.62 2.55
C ILE A 143 -1.35 1.67 4.01
N LEU A 144 -2.22 2.20 4.83
CA LEU A 144 -2.06 2.36 6.26
C LEU A 144 -2.65 1.15 7.00
N SER A 145 -3.08 1.35 8.20
CA SER A 145 -3.78 0.37 9.02
C SER A 145 -4.70 1.10 9.99
N ILE A 146 -5.78 0.46 10.36
CA ILE A 146 -6.62 0.91 11.48
C ILE A 146 -5.81 1.05 12.78
N ASN A 147 -4.74 0.26 12.91
CA ASN A 147 -3.79 0.36 14.03
C ASN A 147 -3.01 1.68 14.06
N ALA A 148 -3.09 2.53 13.01
CA ALA A 148 -2.54 3.88 13.05
C ALA A 148 -3.24 4.79 14.08
N HIS A 149 -4.48 4.48 14.46
CA HIS A 149 -5.20 5.18 15.52
C HIS A 149 -4.75 4.71 16.90
N CYS A 150 -4.76 3.40 17.13
CA CYS A 150 -4.23 2.68 18.29
C CYS A 150 -4.28 1.18 17.99
N GLY A 151 -3.17 0.49 18.12
CA GLY A 151 -3.09 -0.94 17.82
C GLY A 151 -3.27 -1.84 19.04
N SER A 152 -3.30 -3.15 18.81
CA SER A 152 -3.21 -4.16 19.84
C SER A 152 -1.87 -4.05 20.60
N PRO A 153 -1.79 -4.48 21.85
CA PRO A 153 -0.58 -4.35 22.68
C PRO A 153 0.69 -4.89 22.03
N GLU A 154 0.58 -6.01 21.31
CA GLU A 154 1.69 -6.67 20.59
C GLU A 154 2.09 -5.97 19.27
N LEU A 155 1.38 -4.93 18.88
CA LEU A 155 1.62 -4.17 17.63
C LEU A 155 2.10 -2.73 17.89
N ALA A 156 2.72 -2.45 19.04
CA ALA A 156 3.08 -1.08 19.43
C ALA A 156 3.97 -0.38 18.39
N VAL A 157 5.08 -1.01 17.97
CA VAL A 157 6.00 -0.44 16.98
C VAL A 157 5.37 -0.36 15.59
N TYR A 158 4.62 -1.38 15.18
CA TYR A 158 3.86 -1.37 13.93
C TYR A 158 2.88 -0.21 13.88
N SER A 159 2.08 -0.03 14.93
CA SER A 159 1.09 1.06 15.05
C SER A 159 1.75 2.43 14.94
N ALA A 160 2.87 2.61 15.65
CA ALA A 160 3.67 3.84 15.57
C ALA A 160 4.17 4.12 14.14
N SER A 161 4.66 3.08 13.44
CA SER A 161 5.14 3.21 12.06
C SER A 161 4.02 3.59 11.07
N LYS A 162 2.81 3.03 11.24
CA LYS A 162 1.63 3.38 10.44
C LYS A 162 1.06 4.76 10.80
N GLY A 163 1.11 5.15 12.08
CA GLY A 163 0.80 6.51 12.53
C GLY A 163 1.74 7.55 11.93
N ALA A 164 3.04 7.24 11.85
CA ALA A 164 4.01 8.10 11.16
C ALA A 164 3.65 8.28 9.68
N LEU A 165 3.33 7.19 8.95
CA LEU A 165 2.93 7.28 7.55
C LEU A 165 1.60 8.03 7.36
N ALA A 166 0.65 7.91 8.31
CA ALA A 166 -0.59 8.66 8.31
C ALA A 166 -0.35 10.18 8.37
N THR A 167 0.55 10.61 9.25
CA THR A 167 0.97 12.02 9.35
C THR A 167 1.70 12.48 8.08
N LEU A 168 2.61 11.68 7.55
CA LEU A 168 3.32 11.98 6.29
C LEU A 168 2.36 12.11 5.11
N THR A 169 1.32 11.29 5.05
CA THR A 169 0.26 11.37 4.03
C THR A 169 -0.41 12.74 4.02
N LYS A 170 -0.87 13.20 5.19
CA LYS A 170 -1.50 14.52 5.34
C LYS A 170 -0.54 15.67 5.06
N ASN A 171 0.72 15.54 5.49
CA ASN A 171 1.74 16.55 5.26
C ASN A 171 2.05 16.70 3.77
N ALA A 172 2.26 15.60 3.04
CA ALA A 172 2.50 15.61 1.60
C ALA A 172 1.29 16.20 0.84
N ALA A 173 0.07 15.80 1.22
CA ALA A 173 -1.16 16.34 0.64
C ALA A 173 -1.24 17.86 0.79
N ASN A 174 -0.99 18.37 2.00
CA ASN A 174 -1.02 19.81 2.28
C ASN A 174 0.08 20.56 1.50
N ALA A 175 1.31 20.02 1.45
CA ALA A 175 2.43 20.66 0.78
C ALA A 175 2.23 20.79 -0.74
N HIS A 176 1.57 19.81 -1.36
CA HIS A 176 1.51 19.70 -2.83
C HIS A 176 0.11 19.88 -3.44
N ARG A 177 -0.86 20.41 -2.68
CA ARG A 177 -2.22 20.66 -3.16
C ARG A 177 -2.28 21.62 -4.36
N PHE A 178 -1.41 22.63 -4.39
CA PHE A 178 -1.32 23.59 -5.50
C PHE A 178 -0.53 23.05 -6.69
N ASP A 179 0.26 21.99 -6.50
CA ASP A 179 0.89 21.23 -7.58
C ASP A 179 -0.11 20.26 -8.24
N ARG A 180 -1.38 20.20 -7.77
CA ARG A 180 -2.42 19.26 -8.18
C ARG A 180 -2.05 17.80 -7.95
N ILE A 181 -1.25 17.55 -6.90
CA ILE A 181 -0.87 16.20 -6.48
C ILE A 181 -1.75 15.82 -5.28
N ARG A 182 -2.52 14.77 -5.44
CA ARG A 182 -3.40 14.24 -4.42
C ARG A 182 -2.70 13.13 -3.65
N VAL A 183 -2.73 13.18 -2.33
CA VAL A 183 -2.13 12.14 -1.48
C VAL A 183 -3.17 11.72 -0.44
N ASN A 184 -3.58 10.47 -0.48
CA ASN A 184 -4.58 9.92 0.42
C ASN A 184 -4.07 8.62 1.06
N GLY A 185 -4.70 8.22 2.16
CA GLY A 185 -4.39 6.99 2.87
C GLY A 185 -5.63 6.12 3.07
N ILE A 186 -5.43 4.83 3.15
CA ILE A 186 -6.46 3.87 3.54
C ILE A 186 -6.01 3.19 4.82
N ASN A 187 -6.71 3.44 5.92
CA ASN A 187 -6.56 2.70 7.15
C ASN A 187 -7.28 1.37 7.00
N VAL A 188 -6.52 0.33 6.65
CA VAL A 188 -7.06 -0.98 6.33
C VAL A 188 -7.41 -1.74 7.60
N GLY A 189 -8.62 -2.25 7.67
CA GLY A 189 -9.09 -3.19 8.69
C GLY A 189 -8.53 -4.60 8.48
N TRP A 190 -8.99 -5.55 9.27
CA TRP A 190 -8.47 -6.91 9.21
C TRP A 190 -8.81 -7.56 7.86
N THR A 191 -7.76 -7.89 7.11
CA THR A 191 -7.86 -8.33 5.71
C THR A 191 -7.25 -9.72 5.56
N ASP A 192 -7.96 -10.61 4.88
CA ASP A 192 -7.47 -11.94 4.51
C ASP A 192 -6.41 -11.82 3.42
N THR A 193 -5.17 -12.04 3.79
CA THR A 193 -4.00 -12.01 2.89
C THR A 193 -3.15 -13.26 3.08
N PRO A 194 -2.33 -13.67 2.08
CA PRO A 194 -1.41 -14.79 2.24
C PRO A 194 -0.46 -14.62 3.43
N ALA A 195 0.03 -13.41 3.69
CA ALA A 195 0.91 -13.12 4.83
C ALA A 195 0.18 -13.24 6.16
N GLU A 196 -1.07 -12.77 6.24
CA GLU A 196 -1.89 -12.89 7.45
C GLU A 196 -2.25 -14.35 7.73
N ARG A 197 -2.50 -15.15 6.69
CA ARG A 197 -2.76 -16.59 6.85
C ARG A 197 -1.56 -17.31 7.48
N VAL A 198 -0.35 -17.03 7.01
CA VAL A 198 0.88 -17.58 7.62
C VAL A 198 1.06 -17.07 9.04
N MET A 199 0.84 -15.78 9.28
CA MET A 199 0.96 -15.18 10.61
C MET A 199 0.01 -15.85 11.60
N GLN A 200 -1.26 -15.99 11.25
CA GLN A 200 -2.27 -16.52 12.15
C GLN A 200 -2.13 -18.05 12.35
N ALA A 201 -2.01 -18.80 11.25
CA ALA A 201 -1.99 -20.26 11.32
C ALA A 201 -0.69 -20.79 11.91
N ASP A 202 0.45 -20.27 11.44
CA ASP A 202 1.76 -20.86 11.70
C ASP A 202 2.48 -20.09 12.82
N THR A 203 2.61 -18.77 12.74
CA THR A 203 3.41 -17.98 13.67
C THR A 203 2.73 -17.84 15.03
N LEU A 204 1.41 -17.56 15.05
CA LEU A 204 0.63 -17.44 16.27
C LEU A 204 0.00 -18.75 16.73
N GLY A 205 0.10 -19.81 15.93
CA GLY A 205 -0.36 -21.16 16.31
C GLY A 205 -1.88 -21.31 16.40
N ASN A 206 -2.66 -20.42 15.77
CA ASN A 206 -4.12 -20.49 15.80
C ASN A 206 -4.70 -21.62 14.94
N GLY A 207 -3.85 -22.34 14.18
CA GLY A 207 -4.23 -23.51 13.40
C GLY A 207 -5.09 -23.17 12.15
N PRO A 208 -5.51 -24.21 11.40
CA PRO A 208 -6.17 -24.02 10.10
C PRO A 208 -7.58 -23.39 10.19
N GLY A 209 -8.25 -23.46 11.34
CA GLY A 209 -9.61 -22.92 11.54
C GLY A 209 -9.66 -21.45 11.93
N TRP A 210 -8.52 -20.76 12.02
CA TRP A 210 -8.46 -19.39 12.48
C TRP A 210 -9.33 -18.43 11.62
N LEU A 211 -9.37 -18.66 10.31
CA LEU A 211 -10.10 -17.77 9.38
C LEU A 211 -11.62 -17.82 9.63
N ASP A 212 -12.19 -19.00 9.85
CA ASP A 212 -13.61 -19.14 10.16
C ASP A 212 -13.97 -18.47 11.49
N ALA A 213 -13.11 -18.65 12.51
CA ALA A 213 -13.27 -17.97 13.78
C ALA A 213 -13.17 -16.45 13.65
N ALA A 214 -12.18 -15.95 12.88
CA ALA A 214 -12.01 -14.52 12.62
C ALA A 214 -13.21 -13.93 11.85
N ASN A 215 -13.71 -14.65 10.84
CA ASN A 215 -14.89 -14.26 10.06
C ASN A 215 -16.14 -14.14 10.94
N ALA A 216 -16.37 -15.10 11.82
CA ALA A 216 -17.53 -15.12 12.72
C ALA A 216 -17.53 -13.93 13.70
N LEU A 217 -16.39 -13.34 13.99
CA LEU A 217 -16.27 -12.16 14.84
C LEU A 217 -16.54 -10.84 14.11
N GLN A 218 -16.62 -10.85 12.77
CA GLN A 218 -16.80 -9.61 12.01
C GLN A 218 -18.28 -9.26 11.84
N PRO A 219 -18.66 -7.96 11.88
CA PRO A 219 -20.03 -7.51 11.67
C PRO A 219 -20.67 -8.01 10.37
N PHE A 220 -19.89 -8.10 9.29
CA PHE A 220 -20.35 -8.60 7.98
C PHE A 220 -20.04 -10.09 7.75
N GLY A 221 -19.66 -10.84 8.79
CA GLY A 221 -19.42 -12.28 8.72
C GLY A 221 -18.18 -12.68 7.91
N ARG A 222 -17.29 -11.74 7.59
CA ARG A 222 -16.04 -12.01 6.87
C ARG A 222 -14.99 -10.96 7.14
N LEU A 223 -13.71 -11.31 7.01
CA LEU A 223 -12.64 -10.35 6.89
C LEU A 223 -12.76 -9.57 5.56
N PHE A 224 -12.08 -8.44 5.46
CA PHE A 224 -11.91 -7.80 4.15
C PHE A 224 -11.17 -8.74 3.21
N SER A 225 -11.58 -8.74 1.95
CA SER A 225 -10.79 -9.30 0.85
C SER A 225 -9.78 -8.27 0.34
N THR A 226 -8.72 -8.73 -0.31
CA THR A 226 -7.76 -7.82 -0.96
C THR A 226 -8.40 -6.96 -2.05
N SER A 227 -9.46 -7.45 -2.70
CA SER A 227 -10.23 -6.71 -3.71
C SER A 227 -11.06 -5.58 -3.12
N ASP A 228 -11.57 -5.70 -1.88
CA ASP A 228 -12.26 -4.59 -1.21
C ASP A 228 -11.31 -3.38 -1.09
N ILE A 229 -10.06 -3.63 -0.70
CA ILE A 229 -9.05 -2.59 -0.57
C ILE A 229 -8.60 -2.04 -1.92
N ALA A 230 -8.41 -2.92 -2.90
CA ALA A 230 -7.98 -2.54 -4.24
C ALA A 230 -8.97 -1.60 -4.93
N ASN A 231 -10.27 -1.84 -4.79
CA ASN A 231 -11.31 -1.00 -5.36
C ASN A 231 -11.25 0.44 -4.83
N LEU A 232 -11.08 0.61 -3.51
CA LEU A 232 -10.94 1.94 -2.91
C LEU A 232 -9.62 2.62 -3.32
N ALA A 233 -8.52 1.88 -3.37
CA ALA A 233 -7.23 2.41 -3.80
C ALA A 233 -7.30 2.93 -5.25
N VAL A 234 -7.89 2.16 -6.16
CA VAL A 234 -8.04 2.57 -7.56
C VAL A 234 -9.00 3.76 -7.70
N PHE A 235 -10.10 3.81 -6.92
CA PHE A 235 -10.95 5.00 -6.86
C PHE A 235 -10.15 6.24 -6.46
N LEU A 236 -9.36 6.17 -5.38
CA LEU A 236 -8.56 7.32 -4.90
C LEU A 236 -7.47 7.76 -5.90
N LEU A 237 -6.96 6.85 -6.74
CA LEU A 237 -6.00 7.16 -7.81
C LEU A 237 -6.66 7.71 -9.06
N SER A 238 -7.91 7.37 -9.31
CA SER A 238 -8.65 7.77 -10.52
C SER A 238 -9.12 9.23 -10.46
N ASP A 239 -9.54 9.75 -11.60
CA ASP A 239 -10.12 11.09 -11.68
C ASP A 239 -11.53 11.17 -11.04
N ALA A 240 -12.17 10.01 -10.78
CA ALA A 240 -13.44 9.93 -10.08
C ALA A 240 -13.37 10.42 -8.62
N ALA A 241 -12.18 10.37 -8.00
CA ALA A 241 -11.98 10.94 -6.66
C ALA A 241 -11.98 12.48 -6.64
N GLY A 242 -11.96 13.13 -7.83
CA GLY A 242 -11.95 14.60 -7.92
C GLY A 242 -10.77 15.22 -7.16
N PRO A 243 -10.97 16.34 -6.47
CA PRO A 243 -9.89 17.03 -5.74
C PRO A 243 -9.64 16.46 -4.32
N MET A 244 -10.10 15.24 -4.01
CA MET A 244 -9.90 14.62 -2.69
C MET A 244 -8.42 14.42 -2.39
N THR A 245 -7.92 15.07 -1.35
CA THR A 245 -6.52 14.95 -0.89
C THR A 245 -6.44 15.11 0.64
N GLY A 246 -5.45 14.48 1.26
CA GLY A 246 -5.24 14.50 2.72
C GLY A 246 -6.24 13.66 3.52
N THR A 247 -7.08 12.88 2.85
CA THR A 247 -8.05 12.01 3.50
C THR A 247 -7.39 10.71 3.93
N LEU A 248 -7.68 10.29 5.16
CA LEU A 248 -7.41 8.95 5.66
C LEU A 248 -8.76 8.25 5.79
N VAL A 249 -9.01 7.27 4.93
CA VAL A 249 -10.27 6.52 4.91
C VAL A 249 -10.13 5.30 5.81
N ASP A 250 -10.93 5.21 6.86
CA ASP A 250 -11.03 4.01 7.68
C ASP A 250 -11.89 2.98 6.94
N GLN A 251 -11.21 2.01 6.30
CA GLN A 251 -11.87 0.89 5.67
C GLN A 251 -11.96 -0.25 6.67
N GLU A 252 -12.93 -0.12 7.58
CA GLU A 252 -13.14 -0.96 8.73
C GLU A 252 -14.63 -1.29 8.90
N GLN A 253 -14.95 -2.44 9.47
CA GLN A 253 -16.31 -2.88 9.77
C GLN A 253 -16.79 -2.38 11.14
N TRP A 254 -15.86 -2.07 12.03
CA TRP A 254 -16.11 -1.51 13.33
C TRP A 254 -15.96 0.01 13.32
N VAL A 255 -16.89 0.72 13.96
CA VAL A 255 -16.81 2.18 14.04
C VAL A 255 -15.74 2.57 15.05
N ILE A 256 -14.69 3.23 14.57
CA ILE A 256 -13.57 3.65 15.41
C ILE A 256 -14.00 4.70 16.42
N GLY A 257 -13.65 4.48 17.68
CA GLY A 257 -14.03 5.35 18.78
C GLY A 257 -15.43 5.10 19.35
N ALA A 258 -16.23 4.20 18.77
CA ALA A 258 -17.47 3.76 19.37
C ALA A 258 -17.23 2.76 20.51
N ASN A 259 -18.05 2.79 21.55
CA ASN A 259 -18.05 1.77 22.59
C ASN A 259 -18.49 0.44 21.99
N ARG A 260 -17.79 -0.64 22.35
CA ARG A 260 -18.12 -2.02 21.98
C ARG A 260 -18.96 -2.66 23.05
#